data_7a61b7bc98cb30c6657a3fc2eb479b66
#
_entry.id   7a61b7bc98cb30c6657a3fc2eb479b66
#
_cell.length_a   1.000
_cell.length_b   1.000
_cell.length_c   1.000
_cell.angle_alpha   90.00
_cell.angle_beta   90.00
_cell.angle_gamma   90.00
#
_symmetry.space_group_name_H-M   'P 1'
#
loop_
_entity.id
_entity.type
_entity.pdbx_description
1 polymer ?
#
loop_
_entity_poly.entity_id
_entity_poly.type
_entity_poly.pdbx_seq_one_letter_code
_entity_poly.pdbx_strand_id
1 'polypeptide(L)'
;EGFRNISLGDSQLAKSIRGYIKKRGFSLEKFSRYGIGYGTSGSTYGYLIIPFYYKGQLRYYNARNVIGKGPRYNNPDKDITGLGKQFIIFNHDALEMYRSVFICEGALNALTLGDRAIATMGKAISAFQVNELLKSQCERFIILLDPDAKQYAINLALKLVSYKKIKVVFLPEGFDVNDLGKSKTLKLVYATRYQSYQELIKIKNKL
;
A
#
# COMPACT_ATOMS: atom_id res chain seq x y z
N GLU A 1 15.62 10.87 -15.12
CA GLU A 1 16.92 10.22 -15.38
C GLU A 1 17.23 9.24 -14.26
N GLY A 2 17.92 8.11 -14.60
CA GLY A 2 18.37 7.14 -13.61
C GLY A 2 17.33 6.11 -13.13
N PHE A 3 16.18 5.97 -13.77
CA PHE A 3 15.24 4.86 -13.54
C PHE A 3 15.45 3.73 -14.55
N ARG A 4 15.40 2.49 -14.07
CA ARG A 4 15.43 1.29 -14.91
C ARG A 4 14.36 0.29 -14.47
N ASN A 5 13.62 -0.26 -15.45
CA ASN A 5 12.64 -1.31 -15.17
C ASN A 5 13.32 -2.53 -14.55
N ILE A 6 12.61 -3.20 -13.66
CA ILE A 6 13.14 -4.32 -12.87
C ILE A 6 13.59 -5.52 -13.73
N SER A 7 12.99 -5.71 -14.90
CA SER A 7 13.36 -6.77 -15.84
C SER A 7 14.68 -6.51 -16.57
N LEU A 8 15.19 -5.28 -16.56
CA LEU A 8 16.34 -4.86 -17.34
C LEU A 8 17.63 -4.82 -16.52
N GLY A 9 18.77 -5.07 -17.19
CA GLY A 9 20.13 -4.93 -16.65
C GLY A 9 20.63 -6.12 -15.84
N ASP A 10 21.95 -6.33 -15.85
CA ASP A 10 22.65 -7.45 -15.17
C ASP A 10 23.72 -6.97 -14.18
N SER A 11 23.72 -5.68 -13.85
CA SER A 11 24.64 -5.12 -12.86
C SER A 11 24.45 -5.76 -11.47
N GLN A 12 25.47 -5.65 -10.62
CA GLN A 12 25.40 -6.09 -9.23
C GLN A 12 24.23 -5.42 -8.48
N LEU A 13 23.95 -4.15 -8.78
CA LEU A 13 22.79 -3.43 -8.27
C LEU A 13 21.47 -4.11 -8.67
N ALA A 14 21.30 -4.44 -9.96
CA ALA A 14 20.12 -5.13 -10.45
C ALA A 14 19.92 -6.48 -9.75
N LYS A 15 20.98 -7.25 -9.55
CA LYS A 15 20.96 -8.51 -8.81
C LYS A 15 20.52 -8.33 -7.36
N SER A 16 21.03 -7.31 -6.65
CA SER A 16 20.65 -6.98 -5.27
C SER A 16 19.17 -6.61 -5.17
N ILE A 17 18.67 -5.75 -6.06
CA ILE A 17 17.26 -5.36 -6.09
C ILE A 17 16.34 -6.55 -6.35
N ARG A 18 16.68 -7.41 -7.34
CA ARG A 18 15.91 -8.62 -7.64
C ARG A 18 15.94 -9.62 -6.48
N GLY A 19 17.07 -9.75 -5.79
CA GLY A 19 17.21 -10.57 -4.58
C GLY A 19 16.27 -10.09 -3.46
N TYR A 20 16.21 -8.77 -3.23
CA TYR A 20 15.26 -8.18 -2.29
C TYR A 20 13.80 -8.51 -2.63
N ILE A 21 13.42 -8.36 -3.90
CA ILE A 21 12.05 -8.64 -4.38
C ILE A 21 11.70 -10.11 -4.16
N LYS A 22 12.60 -11.03 -4.52
CA LYS A 22 12.41 -12.48 -4.31
C LYS A 22 12.29 -12.83 -2.83
N LYS A 23 13.15 -12.24 -1.97
CA LYS A 23 13.08 -12.42 -0.51
C LYS A 23 11.74 -11.97 0.07
N ARG A 24 11.11 -10.97 -0.54
CA ARG A 24 9.77 -10.46 -0.19
C ARG A 24 8.63 -11.30 -0.78
N GLY A 25 8.92 -12.40 -1.46
CA GLY A 25 7.93 -13.31 -2.02
C GLY A 25 7.27 -12.85 -3.32
N PHE A 26 7.87 -11.89 -4.04
CA PHE A 26 7.33 -11.39 -5.30
C PHE A 26 8.03 -11.96 -6.53
N SER A 27 7.28 -12.15 -7.62
CA SER A 27 7.83 -12.43 -8.94
C SER A 27 8.26 -11.13 -9.64
N LEU A 28 9.33 -11.22 -10.42
CA LEU A 28 9.81 -10.09 -11.22
C LEU A 28 8.81 -9.70 -12.31
N GLU A 29 8.12 -10.68 -12.89
CA GLU A 29 7.06 -10.44 -13.88
C GLU A 29 5.94 -9.58 -13.30
N LYS A 30 5.45 -9.91 -12.10
CA LYS A 30 4.44 -9.11 -11.42
C LYS A 30 4.91 -7.66 -11.25
N PHE A 31 6.13 -7.46 -10.77
CA PHE A 31 6.67 -6.12 -10.55
C PHE A 31 6.86 -5.34 -11.85
N SER A 32 7.28 -6.02 -12.93
CA SER A 32 7.40 -5.40 -14.25
C SER A 32 6.05 -4.88 -14.77
N ARG A 33 4.96 -5.63 -14.56
CA ARG A 33 3.60 -5.22 -14.95
C ARG A 33 3.11 -3.95 -14.24
N TYR A 34 3.54 -3.73 -12.99
CA TYR A 34 3.26 -2.48 -12.26
C TYR A 34 4.21 -1.34 -12.61
N GLY A 35 5.10 -1.52 -13.61
CA GLY A 35 6.10 -0.52 -13.97
C GLY A 35 7.17 -0.30 -12.89
N ILE A 36 7.32 -1.24 -11.94
CA ILE A 36 8.27 -1.14 -10.85
C ILE A 36 9.69 -1.30 -11.38
N GLY A 37 10.61 -0.51 -10.86
CA GLY A 37 12.00 -0.50 -11.26
C GLY A 37 12.92 -0.10 -10.13
N TYR A 38 14.10 0.39 -10.47
CA TYR A 38 15.10 0.83 -9.50
C TYR A 38 15.89 2.03 -10.00
N GLY A 39 16.40 2.82 -9.05
CA GLY A 39 17.25 3.96 -9.33
C GLY A 39 18.68 3.53 -9.64
N THR A 40 19.21 4.03 -10.75
CA THR A 40 20.59 3.75 -11.23
C THR A 40 21.55 4.91 -11.03
N SER A 41 21.06 6.08 -10.63
CA SER A 41 21.87 7.28 -10.37
C SER A 41 21.15 8.25 -9.43
N GLY A 42 21.85 9.31 -9.02
CA GLY A 42 21.30 10.39 -8.21
C GLY A 42 20.81 9.94 -6.82
N SER A 43 19.88 10.69 -6.27
CA SER A 43 19.33 10.48 -4.91
C SER A 43 18.55 9.19 -4.75
N THR A 44 18.13 8.56 -5.86
CA THR A 44 17.39 7.29 -5.87
C THR A 44 18.26 6.08 -6.17
N TYR A 45 19.60 6.24 -6.26
CA TYR A 45 20.51 5.12 -6.50
C TYR A 45 20.33 4.01 -5.45
N GLY A 46 20.08 2.79 -5.89
CA GLY A 46 19.90 1.62 -5.01
C GLY A 46 18.55 1.52 -4.34
N TYR A 47 17.60 2.35 -4.73
CA TYR A 47 16.21 2.26 -4.27
C TYR A 47 15.35 1.46 -5.24
N LEU A 48 14.49 0.61 -4.70
CA LEU A 48 13.35 0.06 -5.41
C LEU A 48 12.33 1.18 -5.59
N ILE A 49 11.93 1.45 -6.81
CA ILE A 49 10.99 2.52 -7.17
C ILE A 49 9.66 1.91 -7.56
N ILE A 50 8.62 2.23 -6.81
CA ILE A 50 7.25 1.81 -7.03
C ILE A 50 6.48 3.02 -7.54
N PRO A 51 6.13 3.08 -8.85
CA PRO A 51 5.38 4.20 -9.40
C PRO A 51 3.90 4.12 -9.01
N PHE A 52 3.27 5.28 -8.84
CA PHE A 52 1.85 5.41 -8.57
C PHE A 52 1.18 6.08 -9.77
N TYR A 53 0.35 5.33 -10.44
CA TYR A 53 -0.41 5.81 -11.57
C TYR A 53 -1.84 6.13 -11.14
N TYR A 54 -2.42 7.12 -11.79
CA TYR A 54 -3.83 7.43 -11.76
C TYR A 54 -4.31 7.73 -13.18
N LYS A 55 -5.23 6.95 -13.69
CA LYS A 55 -5.72 7.02 -15.07
C LYS A 55 -4.58 7.01 -16.10
N GLY A 56 -3.62 6.11 -15.88
CA GLY A 56 -2.44 5.91 -16.75
C GLY A 56 -1.34 6.97 -16.61
N GLN A 57 -1.53 8.03 -15.82
CA GLN A 57 -0.53 9.07 -15.60
C GLN A 57 0.27 8.81 -14.32
N LEU A 58 1.59 8.92 -14.41
CA LEU A 58 2.46 8.87 -13.23
C LEU A 58 2.21 10.12 -12.36
N ARG A 59 1.78 9.89 -11.13
CA ARG A 59 1.47 10.97 -10.16
C ARG A 59 2.47 11.06 -9.03
N TYR A 60 3.07 9.94 -8.66
CA TYR A 60 3.97 9.84 -7.52
C TYR A 60 4.83 8.59 -7.63
N TYR A 61 5.83 8.45 -6.78
CA TYR A 61 6.52 7.17 -6.57
C TYR A 61 6.91 6.98 -5.10
N ASN A 62 7.03 5.74 -4.69
CA ASN A 62 7.66 5.36 -3.42
C ASN A 62 9.01 4.73 -3.72
N ALA A 63 10.08 5.32 -3.21
CA ALA A 63 11.43 4.79 -3.33
C ALA A 63 11.85 4.14 -2.02
N ARG A 64 12.01 2.81 -2.02
CA ARG A 64 12.40 1.99 -0.87
C ARG A 64 13.88 1.63 -0.95
N ASN A 65 14.66 2.00 0.07
CA ASN A 65 16.07 1.64 0.14
C ASN A 65 16.26 0.11 0.21
N VAL A 66 17.11 -0.41 -0.68
CA VAL A 66 17.45 -1.84 -0.74
C VAL A 66 18.90 -2.11 -0.38
N ILE A 67 19.81 -1.18 -0.71
CA ILE A 67 21.25 -1.37 -0.50
C ILE A 67 21.74 -0.94 0.89
N GLY A 68 20.85 -0.44 1.74
CA GLY A 68 21.17 -0.07 3.13
C GLY A 68 21.91 1.26 3.32
N LYS A 69 22.18 2.01 2.25
CA LYS A 69 22.82 3.33 2.32
C LYS A 69 21.78 4.43 2.22
N GLY A 70 21.68 5.30 3.24
CA GLY A 70 20.70 6.39 3.28
C GLY A 70 19.37 6.04 3.95
N PRO A 71 18.38 6.95 3.90
CA PRO A 71 17.09 6.78 4.58
C PRO A 71 16.29 5.58 4.04
N ARG A 72 15.42 5.03 4.89
CA ARG A 72 14.55 3.88 4.53
C ARG A 72 13.67 4.15 3.30
N TYR A 73 13.25 5.40 3.14
CA TYR A 73 12.46 5.89 2.00
C TYR A 73 13.03 7.20 1.50
N ASN A 74 13.01 7.39 0.19
CA ASN A 74 13.36 8.63 -0.50
C ASN A 74 12.27 8.94 -1.53
N ASN A 75 11.18 9.51 -1.06
CA ASN A 75 10.02 9.84 -1.87
C ASN A 75 10.17 11.22 -2.52
N PRO A 76 9.36 11.55 -3.54
CA PRO A 76 9.36 12.89 -4.12
C PRO A 76 9.17 13.97 -3.05
N ASP A 77 9.95 15.03 -3.16
CA ASP A 77 9.80 16.19 -2.30
C ASP A 77 8.49 16.92 -2.66
N LYS A 78 7.67 17.18 -1.63
CA LYS A 78 6.39 17.87 -1.80
C LYS A 78 6.58 19.31 -2.31
N ASP A 79 7.69 19.97 -1.95
CA ASP A 79 7.94 21.35 -2.33
C ASP A 79 8.34 21.45 -3.82
N ILE A 80 8.87 20.36 -4.39
CA ILE A 80 9.18 20.26 -5.82
C ILE A 80 7.98 19.78 -6.63
N THR A 81 7.25 18.78 -6.12
CA THR A 81 6.16 18.13 -6.88
C THR A 81 4.78 18.73 -6.62
N GLY A 82 4.63 19.55 -5.59
CA GLY A 82 3.34 20.03 -5.09
C GLY A 82 2.45 18.95 -4.46
N LEU A 83 2.93 17.70 -4.39
CA LEU A 83 2.16 16.54 -3.91
C LEU A 83 2.84 15.86 -2.72
N GLY A 84 2.23 15.98 -1.55
CA GLY A 84 2.61 15.20 -0.38
C GLY A 84 1.86 13.85 -0.34
N LYS A 85 2.41 12.88 0.41
CA LYS A 85 1.81 11.54 0.57
C LYS A 85 0.35 11.55 1.04
N GLN A 86 -0.10 12.61 1.71
CA GLN A 86 -1.49 12.79 2.16
C GLN A 86 -2.49 12.95 1.01
N PHE A 87 -2.03 13.26 -0.21
CA PHE A 87 -2.85 13.39 -1.41
C PHE A 87 -2.70 12.20 -2.36
N ILE A 88 -2.06 11.12 -1.89
CA ILE A 88 -1.71 9.97 -2.73
C ILE A 88 -2.36 8.71 -2.17
N ILE A 89 -2.89 7.89 -3.08
CA ILE A 89 -3.30 6.50 -2.83
C ILE A 89 -2.60 5.64 -3.89
N PHE A 90 -1.84 4.65 -3.42
CA PHE A 90 -1.27 3.65 -4.34
C PHE A 90 -2.38 2.82 -4.97
N ASN A 91 -2.29 2.56 -6.28
CA ASN A 91 -3.27 1.81 -7.06
C ASN A 91 -4.70 2.40 -6.97
N HIS A 92 -4.79 3.73 -7.05
CA HIS A 92 -6.04 4.47 -6.90
C HIS A 92 -7.16 3.96 -7.83
N ASP A 93 -6.82 3.57 -9.06
CA ASP A 93 -7.79 3.11 -10.07
C ASP A 93 -8.58 1.88 -9.61
N ALA A 94 -8.07 1.11 -8.64
CA ALA A 94 -8.81 0.00 -8.02
C ALA A 94 -10.14 0.45 -7.37
N LEU A 95 -10.23 1.70 -6.92
CA LEU A 95 -11.44 2.29 -6.34
C LEU A 95 -12.57 2.46 -7.37
N GLU A 96 -12.22 2.61 -8.65
CA GLU A 96 -13.16 2.71 -9.75
C GLU A 96 -13.47 1.34 -10.39
N MET A 97 -12.49 0.41 -10.33
CA MET A 97 -12.57 -0.90 -11.01
C MET A 97 -13.27 -1.99 -10.19
N TYR A 98 -13.20 -1.91 -8.86
CA TYR A 98 -13.65 -3.00 -8.00
C TYR A 98 -14.67 -2.56 -6.96
N ARG A 99 -15.74 -3.37 -6.78
CA ARG A 99 -16.74 -3.16 -5.73
C ARG A 99 -16.24 -3.47 -4.32
N SER A 100 -15.11 -4.16 -4.20
CA SER A 100 -14.51 -4.54 -2.91
C SER A 100 -13.00 -4.39 -2.98
N VAL A 101 -12.43 -3.58 -2.09
CA VAL A 101 -11.02 -3.19 -2.09
C VAL A 101 -10.39 -3.41 -0.72
N PHE A 102 -9.14 -3.87 -0.71
CA PHE A 102 -8.30 -3.95 0.48
C PHE A 102 -7.57 -2.62 0.70
N ILE A 103 -7.54 -2.13 1.92
CA ILE A 103 -6.80 -0.93 2.31
C ILE A 103 -5.61 -1.36 3.16
N CYS A 104 -4.39 -1.12 2.67
CA CYS A 104 -3.13 -1.40 3.36
C CYS A 104 -2.41 -0.10 3.74
N GLU A 105 -1.43 -0.18 4.65
CA GLU A 105 -0.58 0.94 4.99
C GLU A 105 0.44 1.24 3.88
N GLY A 106 1.17 0.24 3.42
CA GLY A 106 2.27 0.35 2.46
C GLY A 106 2.03 -0.31 1.11
N ALA A 107 2.69 0.22 0.06
CA ALA A 107 2.54 -0.29 -1.31
C ALA A 107 2.94 -1.78 -1.45
N LEU A 108 3.97 -2.26 -0.74
CA LEU A 108 4.35 -3.68 -0.77
C LEU A 108 3.26 -4.57 -0.18
N ASN A 109 2.58 -4.13 0.88
CA ASN A 109 1.45 -4.84 1.46
C ASN A 109 0.28 -4.93 0.45
N ALA A 110 -0.03 -3.84 -0.22
CA ALA A 110 -1.05 -3.83 -1.27
C ALA A 110 -0.66 -4.74 -2.45
N LEU A 111 0.58 -4.67 -2.91
CA LEU A 111 1.10 -5.56 -3.96
C LEU A 111 1.00 -7.04 -3.58
N THR A 112 1.15 -7.40 -2.31
CA THR A 112 0.98 -8.79 -1.84
C THR A 112 -0.43 -9.30 -2.11
N LEU A 113 -1.45 -8.48 -1.89
CA LEU A 113 -2.85 -8.84 -2.11
C LEU A 113 -3.26 -8.76 -3.59
N GLY A 114 -2.62 -7.91 -4.39
CA GLY A 114 -2.82 -7.76 -5.82
C GLY A 114 -3.72 -6.60 -6.21
N ASP A 115 -4.32 -6.68 -7.41
CA ASP A 115 -4.95 -5.55 -8.10
C ASP A 115 -6.11 -4.88 -7.34
N ARG A 116 -6.75 -5.61 -6.42
CA ARG A 116 -7.83 -5.09 -5.57
C ARG A 116 -7.34 -4.41 -4.29
N ALA A 117 -6.05 -4.14 -4.16
CA ALA A 117 -5.51 -3.53 -2.95
C ALA A 117 -4.94 -2.15 -3.25
N ILE A 118 -5.22 -1.23 -2.36
CA ILE A 118 -4.67 0.12 -2.34
C ILE A 118 -3.79 0.32 -1.11
N ALA A 119 -2.96 1.36 -1.11
CA ALA A 119 -2.22 1.76 0.08
C ALA A 119 -2.29 3.27 0.32
N THR A 120 -2.41 3.65 1.60
CA THR A 120 -2.55 5.03 2.06
C THR A 120 -1.21 5.73 2.37
N MET A 121 -0.11 4.99 2.26
CA MET A 121 1.27 5.46 2.47
C MET A 121 1.55 5.95 3.89
N GLY A 122 0.91 5.35 4.86
CA GLY A 122 1.07 5.58 6.29
C GLY A 122 -0.20 5.28 7.05
N LYS A 123 -0.09 5.10 8.37
CA LYS A 123 -1.21 4.75 9.25
C LYS A 123 -2.22 5.88 9.45
N ALA A 124 -1.75 7.13 9.44
CA ALA A 124 -2.63 8.30 9.54
C ALA A 124 -3.23 8.64 8.17
N ILE A 125 -4.52 8.40 8.02
CA ILE A 125 -5.25 8.59 6.76
C ILE A 125 -5.83 10.00 6.73
N SER A 126 -5.50 10.75 5.67
CA SER A 126 -5.87 12.14 5.51
C SER A 126 -7.35 12.33 5.17
N ALA A 127 -7.85 13.55 5.36
CA ALA A 127 -9.21 13.92 4.93
C ALA A 127 -9.40 13.75 3.42
N PHE A 128 -8.38 14.07 2.62
CA PHE A 128 -8.41 13.83 1.17
C PHE A 128 -8.60 12.36 0.85
N GLN A 129 -7.78 11.48 1.44
CA GLN A 129 -7.87 10.03 1.20
C GLN A 129 -9.22 9.45 1.64
N VAL A 130 -9.75 9.90 2.79
CA VAL A 130 -11.11 9.51 3.24
C VAL A 130 -12.17 9.93 2.22
N ASN A 131 -12.07 11.16 1.71
CA ASN A 131 -13.01 11.68 0.71
C ASN A 131 -12.96 10.87 -0.60
N GLU A 132 -11.77 10.48 -1.08
CA GLU A 132 -11.63 9.61 -2.25
C GLU A 132 -12.28 8.24 -2.02
N LEU A 133 -12.12 7.63 -0.84
CA LEU A 133 -12.78 6.39 -0.48
C LEU A 133 -14.31 6.54 -0.47
N LEU A 134 -14.83 7.62 0.11
CA LEU A 134 -16.28 7.87 0.17
C LEU A 134 -16.89 8.10 -1.21
N LYS A 135 -16.23 8.87 -2.08
CA LYS A 135 -16.69 9.20 -3.44
C LYS A 135 -16.59 8.03 -4.42
N SER A 136 -15.75 7.04 -4.12
CA SER A 136 -15.51 5.91 -5.02
C SER A 136 -16.76 5.06 -5.24
N GLN A 137 -16.80 4.33 -6.36
CA GLN A 137 -17.84 3.32 -6.64
C GLN A 137 -17.68 2.04 -5.79
N CYS A 138 -16.59 1.93 -5.05
CA CYS A 138 -16.33 0.79 -4.18
C CYS A 138 -17.37 0.75 -3.05
N GLU A 139 -18.00 -0.43 -2.87
CA GLU A 139 -19.06 -0.64 -1.87
C GLU A 139 -18.51 -1.19 -0.55
N ARG A 140 -17.35 -1.87 -0.62
CA ARG A 140 -16.81 -2.67 0.49
C ARG A 140 -15.33 -2.41 0.68
N PHE A 141 -14.93 -2.06 1.90
CA PHE A 141 -13.54 -1.91 2.26
C PHE A 141 -13.12 -2.95 3.31
N ILE A 142 -11.99 -3.59 3.06
CA ILE A 142 -11.32 -4.48 3.99
C ILE A 142 -10.05 -3.77 4.47
N ILE A 143 -10.03 -3.31 5.70
CA ILE A 143 -8.94 -2.51 6.28
C ILE A 143 -7.93 -3.47 6.93
N LEU A 144 -6.70 -3.43 6.47
CA LEU A 144 -5.56 -4.28 6.81
C LEU A 144 -4.33 -3.41 7.08
N LEU A 145 -4.43 -2.53 8.09
CA LEU A 145 -3.28 -1.74 8.53
C LEU A 145 -2.35 -2.58 9.41
N ASP A 146 -1.12 -2.11 9.56
CA ASP A 146 -0.11 -2.80 10.37
C ASP A 146 -0.56 -2.92 11.85
N PRO A 147 -0.06 -3.90 12.63
CA PRO A 147 -0.55 -4.18 13.99
C PRO A 147 -0.46 -3.00 14.95
N ASP A 148 0.50 -2.10 14.78
CA ASP A 148 0.67 -0.88 15.58
C ASP A 148 -0.31 0.25 15.19
N ALA A 149 -1.13 0.04 14.16
CA ALA A 149 -2.08 1.02 13.62
C ALA A 149 -3.56 0.67 13.92
N LYS A 150 -3.85 -0.21 14.89
CA LYS A 150 -5.23 -0.66 15.22
C LYS A 150 -6.19 0.50 15.44
N GLN A 151 -5.79 1.50 16.23
CA GLN A 151 -6.62 2.68 16.50
C GLN A 151 -6.91 3.50 15.24
N TYR A 152 -5.92 3.62 14.32
CA TYR A 152 -6.10 4.29 13.02
C TYR A 152 -7.07 3.52 12.12
N ALA A 153 -6.98 2.18 12.12
CA ALA A 153 -7.88 1.32 11.36
C ALA A 153 -9.35 1.49 11.82
N ILE A 154 -9.59 1.49 13.13
CA ILE A 154 -10.93 1.71 13.69
C ILE A 154 -11.42 3.13 13.41
N ASN A 155 -10.57 4.14 13.55
CA ASN A 155 -10.96 5.53 13.26
C ASN A 155 -11.32 5.72 11.78
N LEU A 156 -10.61 5.06 10.85
CA LEU A 156 -10.98 5.05 9.44
C LEU A 156 -12.33 4.34 9.24
N ALA A 157 -12.49 3.15 9.82
CA ALA A 157 -13.72 2.37 9.72
C ALA A 157 -14.95 3.17 10.16
N LEU A 158 -14.85 3.89 11.29
CA LEU A 158 -15.94 4.73 11.81
C LEU A 158 -16.33 5.88 10.87
N LYS A 159 -15.37 6.42 10.11
CA LYS A 159 -15.65 7.47 9.11
C LYS A 159 -16.38 6.92 7.87
N LEU A 160 -16.21 5.63 7.57
CA LEU A 160 -16.71 5.03 6.34
C LEU A 160 -17.99 4.20 6.53
N VAL A 161 -18.21 3.63 7.71
CA VAL A 161 -19.22 2.57 7.94
C VAL A 161 -20.67 3.00 7.70
N SER A 162 -20.98 4.29 7.79
CA SER A 162 -22.32 4.82 7.47
C SER A 162 -22.64 4.81 5.96
N TYR A 163 -21.62 4.69 5.12
CA TYR A 163 -21.72 4.79 3.65
C TYR A 163 -21.26 3.53 2.94
N LYS A 164 -20.41 2.72 3.56
CA LYS A 164 -19.73 1.58 2.97
C LYS A 164 -19.76 0.37 3.90
N LYS A 165 -19.72 -0.85 3.36
CA LYS A 165 -19.56 -2.07 4.16
C LYS A 165 -18.09 -2.22 4.56
N ILE A 166 -17.82 -2.33 5.86
CA ILE A 166 -16.45 -2.30 6.39
C ILE A 166 -16.09 -3.61 7.10
N LYS A 167 -14.89 -4.12 6.80
CA LYS A 167 -14.19 -5.11 7.62
C LYS A 167 -12.89 -4.50 8.13
N VAL A 168 -12.66 -4.49 9.44
CA VAL A 168 -11.34 -4.27 10.03
C VAL A 168 -10.77 -5.64 10.40
N VAL A 169 -9.65 -5.98 9.82
CA VAL A 169 -8.96 -7.26 10.04
C VAL A 169 -7.67 -6.96 10.81
N PHE A 170 -7.61 -7.40 12.05
CA PHE A 170 -6.40 -7.27 12.85
C PHE A 170 -5.38 -8.34 12.48
N LEU A 171 -4.19 -7.90 12.13
CA LEU A 171 -3.07 -8.79 11.86
C LEU A 171 -2.42 -9.24 13.17
N PRO A 172 -1.77 -10.42 13.21
CA PRO A 172 -0.98 -10.86 14.35
C PRO A 172 0.17 -9.88 14.64
N GLU A 173 0.49 -9.69 15.91
CA GLU A 173 1.61 -8.83 16.32
C GLU A 173 2.92 -9.23 15.64
N GLY A 174 3.65 -8.23 15.18
CA GLY A 174 4.94 -8.40 14.52
C GLY A 174 4.89 -8.82 13.06
N PHE A 175 3.68 -9.01 12.46
CA PHE A 175 3.54 -9.41 11.06
C PHE A 175 2.70 -8.41 10.28
N ASP A 176 3.24 -7.90 9.19
CA ASP A 176 2.46 -7.15 8.21
C ASP A 176 1.85 -8.09 7.14
N VAL A 177 1.08 -7.52 6.20
CA VAL A 177 0.45 -8.29 5.11
C VAL A 177 1.48 -9.01 4.24
N ASN A 178 2.64 -8.39 3.99
CA ASN A 178 3.68 -9.00 3.17
C ASN A 178 4.38 -10.15 3.91
N ASP A 179 4.62 -10.01 5.22
CA ASP A 179 5.22 -11.05 6.05
C ASP A 179 4.31 -12.30 6.16
N LEU A 180 3.00 -12.09 6.30
CA LEU A 180 2.01 -13.18 6.31
C LEU A 180 1.85 -13.84 4.93
N GLY A 181 2.01 -13.05 3.88
CA GLY A 181 1.68 -13.44 2.52
C GLY A 181 0.17 -13.50 2.24
N LYS A 182 -0.16 -13.54 0.93
CA LYS A 182 -1.55 -13.44 0.45
C LYS A 182 -2.48 -14.51 1.05
N SER A 183 -2.05 -15.78 1.07
CA SER A 183 -2.91 -16.90 1.49
C SER A 183 -3.34 -16.79 2.95
N LYS A 184 -2.38 -16.53 3.87
CA LYS A 184 -2.68 -16.40 5.30
C LYS A 184 -3.53 -15.17 5.58
N THR A 185 -3.22 -14.04 4.92
CA THR A 185 -4.02 -12.80 5.04
C THR A 185 -5.46 -13.03 4.61
N LEU A 186 -5.69 -13.70 3.48
CA LEU A 186 -7.06 -14.01 3.03
C LEU A 186 -7.82 -14.92 3.99
N LYS A 187 -7.16 -15.87 4.67
CA LYS A 187 -7.82 -16.68 5.73
C LYS A 187 -8.36 -15.79 6.85
N LEU A 188 -7.57 -14.80 7.30
CA LEU A 188 -8.02 -13.82 8.32
C LEU A 188 -9.20 -12.99 7.80
N VAL A 189 -9.13 -12.53 6.56
CA VAL A 189 -10.21 -11.77 5.91
C VAL A 189 -11.52 -12.56 5.86
N TYR A 190 -11.46 -13.83 5.50
CA TYR A 190 -12.65 -14.70 5.44
C TYR A 190 -13.22 -15.02 6.83
N ALA A 191 -12.37 -15.16 7.83
CA ALA A 191 -12.79 -15.38 9.22
C ALA A 191 -13.39 -14.12 9.87
N THR A 192 -13.12 -12.92 9.33
CA THR A 192 -13.66 -11.66 9.85
C THR A 192 -14.97 -11.33 9.16
N ARG A 193 -16.00 -10.98 9.94
CA ARG A 193 -17.27 -10.46 9.41
C ARG A 193 -17.23 -8.94 9.18
N TYR A 194 -18.20 -8.42 8.42
CA TYR A 194 -18.44 -6.98 8.34
C TYR A 194 -18.92 -6.46 9.70
N GLN A 195 -18.41 -5.29 10.12
CA GLN A 195 -18.76 -4.67 11.39
C GLN A 195 -19.76 -3.52 11.20
N SER A 196 -20.71 -3.42 12.14
CA SER A 196 -21.58 -2.25 12.29
C SER A 196 -20.86 -1.13 13.01
N TYR A 197 -21.45 0.08 12.99
CA TYR A 197 -20.94 1.23 13.74
C TYR A 197 -20.82 0.92 15.25
N GLN A 198 -21.85 0.28 15.82
CA GLN A 198 -21.85 -0.07 17.25
C GLN A 198 -20.75 -1.06 17.64
N GLU A 199 -20.49 -2.05 16.77
CA GLU A 199 -19.40 -3.01 16.97
C GLU A 199 -18.03 -2.34 16.91
N LEU A 200 -17.83 -1.40 15.97
CA LEU A 200 -16.59 -0.62 15.86
C LEU A 200 -16.36 0.26 17.08
N ILE A 201 -17.40 0.90 17.65
CA ILE A 201 -17.30 1.65 18.90
C ILE A 201 -16.91 0.73 20.07
N LYS A 202 -17.53 -0.46 20.17
CA LYS A 202 -17.16 -1.42 21.23
C LYS A 202 -15.70 -1.88 21.11
N ILE A 203 -15.20 -2.07 19.89
CA ILE A 203 -13.79 -2.41 19.65
C ILE A 203 -12.89 -1.22 20.04
N LYS A 204 -13.24 -0.01 19.62
CA LYS A 204 -12.49 1.23 19.93
C LYS A 204 -12.27 1.41 21.42
N ASN A 205 -13.30 1.16 22.23
CA ASN A 205 -13.24 1.34 23.67
C ASN A 205 -12.42 0.27 24.42
N LYS A 206 -11.97 -0.79 23.70
CA LYS A 206 -11.14 -1.88 24.24
C LYS A 206 -9.67 -1.79 23.79
N LEU A 207 -9.33 -0.89 22.86
CA LEU A 207 -7.97 -0.61 22.39
C LEU A 207 -7.28 0.46 23.20
#